data_512a08bc04203c599ee57af3ef15b17d
#
_entry.id   512a08bc04203c599ee57af3ef15b17d
#
_cell.length_a   1.000
_cell.length_b   1.000
_cell.length_c   1.000
_cell.angle_alpha   90.00
_cell.angle_beta   90.00
_cell.angle_gamma   90.00
#
_symmetry.space_group_name_H-M   'P 1'
#
loop_
_entity.id
_entity.type
_entity.pdbx_description
1 polymer ?
#
loop_
_entity_poly.entity_id
_entity_poly.type
_entity_poly.pdbx_seq_one_letter_code
_entity_poly.pdbx_strand_id
1 'polypeptide(L)'
;MRLAVGDFSLTIGLPHSEDAASATSTEQGIVTYPSEGESANAVIPVAGGVQLLSVIETREAAESYSYPLTLPSGHVLETTPDGGARVVDSAGTVKAAFEPAWAKDAEGKPVPTRYVVHGGTLTQIVDHRHMSDVVYPVVADPLPVILIVVTAAAAIIVAAAALGIATWIVINWWNYCRARNMYPELSTRNGFTARCVR
;
A
#
# COMPACT_ATOMS: atom_id res chain seq x y z
N MET A 1 -11.44 0.32 -4.22
CA MET A 1 -10.96 -0.97 -4.78
C MET A 1 -11.62 -2.14 -4.08
N ARG A 2 -11.97 -3.22 -4.81
CA ARG A 2 -12.61 -4.43 -4.21
C ARG A 2 -11.68 -5.63 -4.35
N LEU A 3 -11.50 -6.37 -3.27
CA LEU A 3 -10.78 -7.64 -3.17
C LEU A 3 -11.74 -8.75 -2.77
N ALA A 4 -11.59 -9.94 -3.35
CA ALA A 4 -12.46 -11.07 -3.03
C ALA A 4 -11.70 -12.40 -3.10
N VAL A 5 -12.02 -13.31 -2.17
CA VAL A 5 -11.48 -14.67 -2.11
C VAL A 5 -12.56 -15.58 -1.53
N GLY A 6 -13.00 -16.59 -2.29
CA GLY A 6 -14.15 -17.41 -1.89
C GLY A 6 -15.37 -16.54 -1.61
N ASP A 7 -16.00 -16.73 -0.46
CA ASP A 7 -17.18 -15.97 -0.03
C ASP A 7 -16.83 -14.66 0.70
N PHE A 8 -15.54 -14.40 0.97
CA PHE A 8 -15.10 -13.17 1.60
C PHE A 8 -14.77 -12.10 0.58
N SER A 9 -15.26 -10.89 0.79
CA SER A 9 -14.87 -9.72 0.00
C SER A 9 -14.78 -8.49 0.88
N LEU A 10 -13.81 -7.64 0.59
CA LEU A 10 -13.70 -6.33 1.21
C LEU A 10 -13.50 -5.25 0.15
N THR A 11 -13.98 -4.06 0.42
CA THR A 11 -13.69 -2.88 -0.39
C THR A 11 -12.81 -1.94 0.42
N ILE A 12 -11.75 -1.42 -0.20
CA ILE A 12 -10.81 -0.47 0.40
C ILE A 12 -10.92 0.84 -0.38
N GLY A 13 -11.22 1.94 0.33
CA GLY A 13 -11.06 3.29 -0.20
C GLY A 13 -9.60 3.72 -0.14
N LEU A 14 -9.17 4.57 -1.06
CA LEU A 14 -7.84 5.17 -1.05
C LEU A 14 -7.87 6.51 -0.31
N PRO A 15 -6.78 6.90 0.37
CA PRO A 15 -6.68 8.20 1.00
C PRO A 15 -6.81 9.33 -0.02
N HIS A 16 -7.41 10.44 0.37
CA HIS A 16 -7.52 11.65 -0.46
C HIS A 16 -8.01 11.38 -1.89
N SER A 17 -8.96 10.42 -2.01
CA SER A 17 -9.48 10.00 -3.33
C SER A 17 -10.38 11.07 -3.98
N GLU A 18 -10.86 12.04 -3.22
CA GLU A 18 -11.60 13.21 -3.68
C GLU A 18 -10.74 14.14 -4.55
N ASP A 19 -9.43 14.20 -4.29
CA ASP A 19 -8.46 15.03 -5.02
C ASP A 19 -7.77 14.27 -6.16
N ALA A 20 -8.12 12.99 -6.35
CA ALA A 20 -7.47 12.14 -7.33
C ALA A 20 -7.89 12.51 -8.76
N ALA A 21 -6.92 12.73 -9.62
CA ALA A 21 -7.11 12.82 -11.07
C ALA A 21 -7.44 11.43 -11.66
N SER A 22 -7.70 11.38 -12.97
CA SER A 22 -7.98 10.12 -13.67
C SER A 22 -6.88 9.10 -13.43
N ALA A 23 -7.28 7.88 -13.06
CA ALA A 23 -6.37 6.78 -12.86
C ALA A 23 -5.66 6.39 -14.15
N THR A 24 -4.37 6.09 -14.06
CA THR A 24 -3.58 5.54 -15.16
C THR A 24 -3.16 4.12 -14.79
N SER A 25 -3.36 3.18 -15.71
CA SER A 25 -2.93 1.79 -15.52
C SER A 25 -1.76 1.43 -16.44
N THR A 26 -0.83 0.63 -15.92
CA THR A 26 0.23 0.01 -16.72
C THR A 26 -0.20 -1.34 -17.27
N GLU A 27 0.52 -1.88 -18.25
CA GLU A 27 0.29 -3.25 -18.78
C GLU A 27 0.45 -4.34 -17.70
N GLN A 28 1.19 -4.07 -16.63
CA GLN A 28 1.38 -4.97 -15.48
C GLN A 28 0.24 -4.87 -14.45
N GLY A 29 -0.76 -4.01 -14.71
CA GLY A 29 -1.90 -3.81 -13.82
C GLY A 29 -1.63 -2.90 -12.62
N ILE A 30 -0.50 -2.20 -12.58
CA ILE A 30 -0.28 -1.13 -11.59
C ILE A 30 -1.20 0.03 -11.95
N VAL A 31 -1.97 0.49 -10.97
CA VAL A 31 -2.86 1.63 -11.13
C VAL A 31 -2.35 2.77 -10.28
N THR A 32 -2.06 3.90 -10.90
CA THR A 32 -1.68 5.13 -10.21
C THR A 32 -2.83 6.12 -10.23
N TYR A 33 -3.03 6.78 -9.11
CA TYR A 33 -4.01 7.84 -8.91
C TYR A 33 -3.22 9.11 -8.60
N PRO A 34 -2.84 9.87 -9.64
CA PRO A 34 -2.20 11.17 -9.44
C PRO A 34 -3.17 12.09 -8.68
N SER A 35 -2.64 12.97 -7.88
CA SER A 35 -3.42 14.00 -7.20
C SER A 35 -2.88 15.36 -7.58
N GLU A 36 -3.73 16.38 -7.61
CA GLU A 36 -3.29 17.78 -7.66
C GLU A 36 -2.77 18.26 -6.30
N GLY A 37 -2.99 17.44 -5.25
CA GLY A 37 -2.45 17.66 -3.92
C GLY A 37 -0.99 17.20 -3.79
N GLU A 38 -0.50 17.18 -2.58
CA GLU A 38 0.91 16.91 -2.24
C GLU A 38 1.19 15.43 -1.96
N SER A 39 0.23 14.57 -2.29
CA SER A 39 0.35 13.12 -2.19
C SER A 39 -0.41 12.41 -3.31
N ALA A 40 0.08 11.26 -3.73
CA ALA A 40 -0.53 10.40 -4.74
C ALA A 40 -0.68 8.97 -4.20
N ASN A 41 -1.54 8.17 -4.83
CA ASN A 41 -1.72 6.76 -4.49
C ASN A 41 -1.32 5.86 -5.65
N ALA A 42 -0.80 4.68 -5.33
CA ALA A 42 -0.60 3.61 -6.30
C ALA A 42 -1.12 2.28 -5.75
N VAL A 43 -1.68 1.47 -6.65
CA VAL A 43 -2.19 0.13 -6.35
C VAL A 43 -1.42 -0.86 -7.20
N ILE A 44 -0.75 -1.80 -6.56
CA ILE A 44 0.10 -2.80 -7.20
C ILE A 44 -0.48 -4.19 -6.90
N PRO A 45 -1.03 -4.90 -7.89
CA PRO A 45 -1.45 -6.29 -7.70
C PRO A 45 -0.24 -7.17 -7.36
N VAL A 46 -0.38 -8.01 -6.34
CA VAL A 46 0.61 -9.00 -5.92
C VAL A 46 -0.03 -10.38 -5.82
N ALA A 47 0.78 -11.43 -5.72
CA ALA A 47 0.26 -12.77 -5.53
C ALA A 47 -0.52 -12.88 -4.20
N GLY A 48 -1.81 -13.18 -4.29
CA GLY A 48 -2.71 -13.33 -3.13
C GLY A 48 -3.24 -12.02 -2.54
N GLY A 49 -2.96 -10.86 -3.16
CA GLY A 49 -3.43 -9.60 -2.60
C GLY A 49 -3.10 -8.38 -3.45
N VAL A 50 -2.85 -7.28 -2.78
CA VAL A 50 -2.53 -5.99 -3.39
C VAL A 50 -1.62 -5.20 -2.46
N GLN A 51 -0.70 -4.46 -3.03
CA GLN A 51 0.08 -3.45 -2.33
C GLN A 51 -0.52 -2.07 -2.64
N LEU A 52 -0.78 -1.29 -1.61
CA LEU A 52 -1.20 0.11 -1.72
C LEU A 52 -0.03 0.98 -1.30
N LEU A 53 0.26 2.00 -2.08
CA LEU A 53 1.30 2.97 -1.76
C LEU A 53 0.69 4.36 -1.69
N SER A 54 1.07 5.11 -0.65
CA SER A 54 0.91 6.56 -0.62
C SER A 54 2.27 7.20 -0.85
N VAL A 55 2.36 8.04 -1.88
CA VAL A 55 3.55 8.82 -2.20
C VAL A 55 3.35 10.22 -1.65
N ILE A 56 4.16 10.62 -0.70
CA ILE A 56 4.13 11.90 0.01
C ILE A 56 5.19 12.78 -0.66
N GLU A 57 4.77 13.75 -1.43
CA GLU A 57 5.67 14.47 -2.34
C GLU A 57 6.42 15.61 -1.66
N THR A 58 5.80 16.21 -0.63
CA THR A 58 6.36 17.40 0.02
C THR A 58 6.18 17.34 1.55
N ARG A 59 6.82 18.26 2.25
CA ARG A 59 6.68 18.41 3.70
C ARG A 59 5.30 18.90 4.12
N GLU A 60 4.62 19.61 3.25
CA GLU A 60 3.28 20.18 3.46
C GLU A 60 2.18 19.12 3.37
N ALA A 61 2.46 17.97 2.75
CA ALA A 61 1.51 16.86 2.62
C ALA A 61 1.01 16.38 3.99
N ALA A 62 -0.18 15.80 4.02
CA ALA A 62 -0.78 15.27 5.25
C ALA A 62 0.08 14.17 5.89
N GLU A 63 -0.01 14.03 7.21
CA GLU A 63 0.62 12.93 7.97
C GLU A 63 -0.33 11.74 8.20
N SER A 64 -1.60 11.87 7.81
CA SER A 64 -2.65 10.89 8.08
C SER A 64 -3.27 10.39 6.77
N TYR A 65 -3.16 9.09 6.52
CA TYR A 65 -3.63 8.41 5.31
C TYR A 65 -4.67 7.37 5.70
N SER A 66 -5.95 7.68 5.45
CA SER A 66 -7.10 6.87 5.87
C SER A 66 -7.60 5.98 4.74
N TYR A 67 -7.72 4.70 5.04
CA TYR A 67 -8.21 3.64 4.17
C TYR A 67 -9.52 3.10 4.76
N PRO A 68 -10.68 3.63 4.38
CA PRO A 68 -11.96 3.09 4.82
C PRO A 68 -12.18 1.71 4.20
N LEU A 69 -12.51 0.72 5.04
CA LEU A 69 -12.82 -0.64 4.65
C LEU A 69 -14.32 -0.90 4.78
N THR A 70 -14.92 -1.37 3.68
CA THR A 70 -16.27 -1.94 3.74
C THR A 70 -16.14 -3.46 3.91
N LEU A 71 -16.51 -3.95 5.07
CA LEU A 71 -16.42 -5.35 5.47
C LEU A 71 -17.78 -6.03 5.43
N PRO A 72 -17.85 -7.36 5.22
CA PRO A 72 -19.07 -8.11 5.39
C PRO A 72 -19.56 -8.06 6.86
N SER A 73 -20.86 -8.28 7.08
CA SER A 73 -21.42 -8.34 8.44
C SER A 73 -20.67 -9.34 9.31
N GLY A 74 -20.48 -9.00 10.58
CA GLY A 74 -19.79 -9.86 11.55
C GLY A 74 -18.27 -9.90 11.42
N HIS A 75 -17.69 -9.06 10.56
CA HIS A 75 -16.24 -8.91 10.47
C HIS A 75 -15.76 -7.62 11.14
N VAL A 76 -14.60 -7.67 11.76
CA VAL A 76 -13.98 -6.56 12.50
C VAL A 76 -12.56 -6.35 12.04
N LEU A 77 -12.18 -5.09 11.91
CA LEU A 77 -10.80 -4.66 11.70
C LEU A 77 -10.17 -4.36 13.05
N GLU A 78 -8.99 -4.89 13.32
CA GLU A 78 -8.24 -4.63 14.55
C GLU A 78 -6.74 -4.56 14.29
N THR A 79 -6.00 -3.85 15.13
CA THR A 79 -4.52 -3.83 15.09
C THR A 79 -3.96 -5.09 15.71
N THR A 80 -2.74 -5.48 15.29
CA THR A 80 -2.00 -6.61 15.86
C THR A 80 -0.84 -6.12 16.74
N PRO A 81 -0.37 -6.94 17.70
CA PRO A 81 0.70 -6.53 18.62
C PRO A 81 2.03 -6.21 17.94
N ASP A 82 2.29 -6.73 16.76
CA ASP A 82 3.47 -6.48 15.94
C ASP A 82 3.39 -5.18 15.11
N GLY A 83 2.30 -4.41 15.25
CA GLY A 83 2.10 -3.15 14.54
C GLY A 83 1.40 -3.26 13.19
N GLY A 84 0.95 -4.44 12.82
CA GLY A 84 0.08 -4.69 11.67
C GLY A 84 -1.40 -4.48 11.99
N ALA A 85 -2.28 -4.97 11.10
CA ALA A 85 -3.72 -5.03 11.33
C ALA A 85 -4.31 -6.29 10.67
N ARG A 86 -5.52 -6.68 11.07
CA ARG A 86 -6.21 -7.83 10.49
C ARG A 86 -7.72 -7.66 10.48
N VAL A 87 -8.37 -8.34 9.56
CA VAL A 87 -9.82 -8.50 9.55
C VAL A 87 -10.14 -9.91 10.04
N VAL A 88 -10.98 -10.01 11.07
CA VAL A 88 -11.43 -11.27 11.64
C VAL A 88 -12.94 -11.40 11.50
N ASP A 89 -13.43 -12.64 11.36
CA ASP A 89 -14.86 -12.94 11.43
C ASP A 89 -15.33 -13.11 12.88
N SER A 90 -16.63 -13.36 13.08
CA SER A 90 -17.23 -13.57 14.41
C SER A 90 -16.69 -14.79 15.15
N ALA A 91 -16.02 -15.72 14.48
CA ALA A 91 -15.34 -16.88 15.08
C ALA A 91 -13.86 -16.60 15.39
N GLY A 92 -13.37 -15.38 15.12
CA GLY A 92 -11.98 -15.01 15.29
C GLY A 92 -11.05 -15.49 14.16
N THR A 93 -11.62 -15.99 13.06
CA THR A 93 -10.82 -16.44 11.91
C THR A 93 -10.33 -15.24 11.11
N VAL A 94 -9.03 -15.17 10.86
CA VAL A 94 -8.43 -14.10 10.05
C VAL A 94 -8.81 -14.28 8.58
N LYS A 95 -9.36 -13.25 7.97
CA LYS A 95 -9.79 -13.21 6.55
C LYS A 95 -8.86 -12.33 5.71
N ALA A 96 -8.31 -11.27 6.28
CA ALA A 96 -7.31 -10.44 5.66
C ALA A 96 -6.28 -9.99 6.70
N ALA A 97 -5.03 -9.86 6.30
CA ALA A 97 -3.95 -9.35 7.12
C ALA A 97 -3.28 -8.17 6.43
N PHE A 98 -2.85 -7.22 7.24
CA PHE A 98 -2.09 -6.03 6.87
C PHE A 98 -0.76 -6.13 7.61
N GLU A 99 0.34 -6.21 6.87
CA GLU A 99 1.68 -6.23 7.45
C GLU A 99 1.95 -4.96 8.27
N PRO A 100 2.92 -4.96 9.19
CA PRO A 100 3.29 -3.77 9.92
C PRO A 100 3.58 -2.58 9.00
N ALA A 101 3.06 -1.41 9.37
CA ALA A 101 3.25 -0.18 8.59
C ALA A 101 4.73 0.15 8.41
N TRP A 102 5.12 0.54 7.21
CA TRP A 102 6.43 1.12 6.97
C TRP A 102 6.33 2.38 6.10
N ALA A 103 7.32 3.25 6.24
CA ALA A 103 7.53 4.38 5.36
C ALA A 103 9.03 4.62 5.19
N LYS A 104 9.44 5.08 4.00
CA LYS A 104 10.82 5.38 3.66
C LYS A 104 10.87 6.65 2.83
N ASP A 105 11.90 7.45 3.06
CA ASP A 105 12.21 8.61 2.25
C ASP A 105 12.92 8.24 0.93
N ALA A 106 13.24 9.24 0.10
CA ALA A 106 13.86 9.04 -1.20
C ALA A 106 15.29 8.43 -1.13
N GLU A 107 15.94 8.48 0.03
CA GLU A 107 17.24 7.84 0.27
C GLU A 107 17.08 6.44 0.87
N GLY A 108 15.84 5.98 1.10
CA GLY A 108 15.52 4.69 1.71
C GLY A 108 15.61 4.69 3.23
N LYS A 109 15.78 5.86 3.86
CA LYS A 109 15.81 6.03 5.31
C LYS A 109 14.41 5.81 5.88
N PRO A 110 14.26 5.03 6.97
CA PRO A 110 12.96 4.80 7.56
C PRO A 110 12.38 6.09 8.14
N VAL A 111 11.10 6.31 7.86
CA VAL A 111 10.28 7.37 8.46
C VAL A 111 9.33 6.74 9.47
N PRO A 112 9.24 7.24 10.71
CA PRO A 112 8.35 6.68 11.72
C PRO A 112 6.91 6.64 11.25
N THR A 113 6.28 5.47 11.41
CA THR A 113 4.91 5.27 10.99
C THR A 113 4.21 4.21 11.84
N ARG A 114 2.87 4.27 11.92
CA ARG A 114 2.04 3.31 12.65
C ARG A 114 0.62 3.28 12.09
N TYR A 115 -0.10 2.21 12.44
CA TYR A 115 -1.54 2.15 12.22
C TYR A 115 -2.35 2.60 13.42
N VAL A 116 -3.50 3.18 13.08
CA VAL A 116 -4.62 3.42 14.01
C VAL A 116 -5.87 2.84 13.36
N VAL A 117 -6.64 2.07 14.10
CA VAL A 117 -7.93 1.54 13.68
C VAL A 117 -9.04 2.29 14.40
N HIS A 118 -9.98 2.82 13.63
CA HIS A 118 -11.20 3.40 14.17
C HIS A 118 -12.40 2.90 13.35
N GLY A 119 -13.24 2.07 13.99
CA GLY A 119 -14.34 1.38 13.30
C GLY A 119 -13.82 0.56 12.11
N GLY A 120 -14.38 0.79 10.93
CA GLY A 120 -13.96 0.14 9.69
C GLY A 120 -12.84 0.86 8.94
N THR A 121 -12.13 1.81 9.56
CA THR A 121 -11.07 2.58 8.88
C THR A 121 -9.71 2.24 9.44
N LEU A 122 -8.78 1.86 8.57
CA LEU A 122 -7.35 1.75 8.85
C LEU A 122 -6.69 3.08 8.47
N THR A 123 -6.04 3.72 9.42
CA THR A 123 -5.29 4.96 9.18
C THR A 123 -3.81 4.73 9.41
N GLN A 124 -2.99 5.01 8.42
CA GLN A 124 -1.54 5.09 8.57
C GLN A 124 -1.16 6.52 8.94
N ILE A 125 -0.46 6.66 10.06
CA ILE A 125 0.16 7.93 10.46
C ILE A 125 1.63 7.86 10.05
N VAL A 126 2.09 8.84 9.29
CA VAL A 126 3.49 8.96 8.84
C VAL A 126 4.07 10.25 9.39
N ASP A 127 4.98 10.14 10.34
CA ASP A 127 5.52 11.26 11.11
C ASP A 127 6.72 11.90 10.38
N HIS A 128 6.48 12.40 9.15
CA HIS A 128 7.52 12.93 8.28
C HIS A 128 7.87 14.39 8.55
N ARG A 129 6.91 15.17 9.06
CA ARG A 129 7.11 16.61 9.27
C ARG A 129 8.03 16.93 10.43
N HIS A 130 8.07 16.04 11.44
CA HIS A 130 8.85 16.22 12.66
C HIS A 130 10.32 15.84 12.50
N MET A 131 10.69 15.21 11.40
CA MET A 131 12.08 14.90 11.08
C MET A 131 12.73 16.05 10.31
N SER A 132 13.95 16.41 10.68
CA SER A 132 14.69 17.53 10.07
C SER A 132 15.37 17.18 8.74
N ASP A 133 15.58 15.89 8.50
CA ASP A 133 16.46 15.35 7.46
C ASP A 133 15.74 14.36 6.51
N VAL A 134 14.43 14.49 6.35
CA VAL A 134 13.65 13.71 5.38
C VAL A 134 13.89 14.23 3.97
N VAL A 135 14.21 13.32 3.07
CA VAL A 135 14.36 13.60 1.64
C VAL A 135 13.10 13.11 0.90
N TYR A 136 12.32 14.05 0.38
CA TYR A 136 11.09 13.73 -0.35
C TYR A 136 11.35 13.21 -1.78
N PRO A 137 10.45 12.37 -2.34
CA PRO A 137 9.21 11.90 -1.74
C PRO A 137 9.43 10.84 -0.66
N VAL A 138 8.49 10.79 0.31
CA VAL A 138 8.35 9.66 1.21
C VAL A 138 7.33 8.69 0.63
N VAL A 139 7.65 7.42 0.63
CA VAL A 139 6.70 6.35 0.25
C VAL A 139 6.28 5.61 1.50
N ALA A 140 4.99 5.58 1.73
CA ALA A 140 4.35 4.86 2.80
C ALA A 140 3.54 3.70 2.23
N ASP A 141 3.68 2.54 2.85
CA ASP A 141 2.97 1.33 2.47
C ASP A 141 2.11 0.86 3.65
N PRO A 142 0.79 1.00 3.58
CA PRO A 142 -0.08 0.37 4.55
C PRO A 142 -0.26 -1.13 4.29
N LEU A 143 0.41 -1.72 3.27
CA LEU A 143 0.08 -3.07 2.83
C LEU A 143 1.25 -3.80 2.18
N PRO A 144 1.27 -5.15 2.26
CA PRO A 144 0.38 -5.98 1.45
C PRO A 144 -0.88 -6.39 2.22
N VAL A 145 -2.07 -6.19 1.61
CA VAL A 145 -3.28 -6.91 2.04
C VAL A 145 -3.17 -8.31 1.51
N ILE A 146 -2.98 -9.27 2.40
CA ILE A 146 -3.01 -10.68 2.06
C ILE A 146 -4.41 -11.21 2.39
N LEU A 147 -5.14 -11.63 1.37
CA LEU A 147 -6.38 -12.37 1.58
C LEU A 147 -6.04 -13.80 1.97
N ILE A 148 -6.43 -14.20 3.17
CA ILE A 148 -6.11 -15.53 3.68
C ILE A 148 -7.18 -16.52 3.19
N VAL A 149 -6.76 -17.44 2.32
CA VAL A 149 -7.56 -18.62 1.97
C VAL A 149 -7.32 -19.68 3.04
N VAL A 150 -8.28 -19.86 3.93
CA VAL A 150 -8.26 -21.01 4.85
C VAL A 150 -8.72 -22.23 4.07
N THR A 151 -7.80 -22.96 3.46
CA THR A 151 -8.07 -24.36 3.08
C THR A 151 -7.79 -25.23 4.30
N ALA A 152 -8.59 -26.29 4.51
CA ALA A 152 -8.57 -27.14 5.70
C ALA A 152 -7.22 -27.85 6.00
N ALA A 153 -6.16 -27.57 5.28
CA ALA A 153 -4.87 -28.24 5.39
C ALA A 153 -3.62 -27.34 5.54
N ALA A 154 -3.66 -26.04 5.29
CA ALA A 154 -2.52 -25.15 5.58
C ALA A 154 -2.91 -23.67 5.40
N ALA A 155 -2.64 -22.84 6.40
CA ALA A 155 -2.55 -21.40 6.22
C ALA A 155 -1.25 -21.12 5.45
N ILE A 156 -1.33 -20.90 4.16
CA ILE A 156 -0.17 -20.45 3.39
C ILE A 156 -0.09 -18.93 3.59
N ILE A 157 0.72 -18.54 4.56
CA ILE A 157 1.23 -17.17 4.63
C ILE A 157 2.25 -17.06 3.50
N VAL A 158 1.81 -16.54 2.37
CA VAL A 158 2.77 -16.13 1.33
C VAL A 158 3.41 -14.84 1.82
N ALA A 159 4.48 -15.00 2.59
CA ALA A 159 5.29 -13.89 3.05
C ALA A 159 5.82 -13.14 1.82
N ALA A 160 5.38 -11.91 1.64
CA ALA A 160 5.93 -10.97 0.65
C ALA A 160 7.33 -10.45 1.08
N ALA A 161 8.13 -11.28 1.75
CA ALA A 161 9.48 -10.95 2.20
C ALA A 161 10.46 -10.61 1.05
N ALA A 162 10.04 -10.84 -0.21
CA ALA A 162 10.81 -10.46 -1.39
C ALA A 162 10.61 -8.99 -1.83
N LEU A 163 9.61 -8.27 -1.29
CA LEU A 163 9.22 -6.95 -1.79
C LEU A 163 10.03 -5.79 -1.19
N GLY A 164 10.71 -5.95 -0.07
CA GLY A 164 11.53 -4.89 0.53
C GLY A 164 12.64 -4.36 -0.39
N ILE A 165 13.22 -5.22 -1.22
CA ILE A 165 14.26 -4.82 -2.21
C ILE A 165 13.59 -4.21 -3.45
N ALA A 166 12.45 -4.75 -3.88
CA ALA A 166 11.72 -4.26 -5.04
C ALA A 166 11.17 -2.84 -4.83
N THR A 167 10.72 -2.50 -3.64
CA THR A 167 10.12 -1.20 -3.35
C THR A 167 11.12 -0.05 -3.45
N TRP A 168 12.33 -0.22 -2.89
CA TRP A 168 13.39 0.81 -3.01
C TRP A 168 13.81 1.02 -4.48
N ILE A 169 13.93 -0.04 -5.25
CA ILE A 169 14.21 0.03 -6.68
C ILE A 169 13.07 0.75 -7.42
N VAL A 170 11.82 0.48 -7.08
CA VAL A 170 10.63 1.13 -7.67
C VAL A 170 10.65 2.65 -7.38
N ILE A 171 10.95 3.06 -6.14
CA ILE A 171 11.01 4.48 -5.75
C ILE A 171 12.08 5.23 -6.55
N ASN A 172 13.31 4.71 -6.57
CA ASN A 172 14.40 5.36 -7.30
C ASN A 172 14.13 5.40 -8.82
N TRP A 173 13.51 4.34 -9.35
CA TRP A 173 13.16 4.26 -10.75
C TRP A 173 11.98 5.20 -11.10
N TRP A 174 11.01 5.31 -10.22
CA TRP A 174 9.91 6.28 -10.34
C TRP A 174 10.47 7.69 -10.46
N ASN A 175 11.29 8.12 -9.52
CA ASN A 175 11.91 9.45 -9.54
C ASN A 175 12.76 9.68 -10.81
N TYR A 176 13.52 8.67 -11.23
CA TYR A 176 14.33 8.74 -12.45
C TYR A 176 13.47 8.92 -13.70
N CYS A 177 12.36 8.20 -13.83
CA CYS A 177 11.48 8.31 -14.99
C CYS A 177 10.68 9.60 -14.97
N ARG A 178 10.14 10.00 -13.82
CA ARG A 178 9.36 11.25 -13.67
C ARG A 178 10.20 12.50 -13.95
N ALA A 179 11.43 12.53 -13.53
CA ALA A 179 12.36 13.61 -13.86
C ALA A 179 12.58 13.78 -15.39
N ARG A 180 12.16 12.80 -16.20
CA ARG A 180 12.23 12.79 -17.67
C ARG A 180 10.86 12.86 -18.35
N ASN A 181 9.79 13.19 -17.61
CA ASN A 181 8.39 13.16 -18.08
C ASN A 181 7.99 11.81 -18.69
N MET A 182 8.47 10.72 -18.08
CA MET A 182 8.16 9.35 -18.43
C MET A 182 7.62 8.61 -17.21
N TYR A 183 7.03 7.44 -17.42
CA TYR A 183 6.52 6.57 -16.35
C TYR A 183 7.39 5.32 -16.24
N PRO A 184 7.60 4.78 -15.04
CA PRO A 184 8.31 3.53 -14.87
C PRO A 184 7.43 2.34 -15.29
N GLU A 185 7.97 1.48 -16.13
CA GLU A 185 7.40 0.18 -16.47
C GLU A 185 8.29 -0.90 -15.87
N LEU A 186 7.70 -1.75 -15.02
CA LEU A 186 8.38 -2.85 -14.37
C LEU A 186 7.85 -4.18 -14.91
N SER A 187 8.73 -5.10 -15.27
CA SER A 187 8.37 -6.43 -15.74
C SER A 187 9.10 -7.51 -14.94
N THR A 188 8.38 -8.57 -14.59
CA THR A 188 8.92 -9.74 -13.87
C THR A 188 8.91 -11.01 -14.72
N ARG A 189 8.55 -10.92 -16.02
CA ARG A 189 8.31 -12.09 -16.88
C ARG A 189 9.56 -12.93 -17.15
N ASN A 190 10.75 -12.31 -17.19
CA ASN A 190 12.03 -12.99 -17.42
C ASN A 190 13.13 -12.46 -16.47
N GLY A 191 12.79 -12.32 -15.17
CA GLY A 191 13.60 -11.59 -14.21
C GLY A 191 13.11 -10.16 -14.05
N PHE A 192 13.71 -9.43 -13.12
CA PHE A 192 13.33 -8.04 -12.86
C PHE A 192 13.91 -7.12 -13.93
N THR A 193 13.05 -6.48 -14.70
CA THR A 193 13.44 -5.45 -15.66
C THR A 193 12.65 -4.17 -15.42
N ALA A 194 13.31 -3.02 -15.54
CA ALA A 194 12.71 -1.72 -15.36
C ALA A 194 13.07 -0.80 -16.53
N ARG A 195 12.09 -0.12 -17.10
CA ARG A 195 12.29 0.86 -18.17
C ARG A 195 11.35 2.06 -18.01
N CYS A 196 11.73 3.21 -18.57
CA CYS A 196 10.86 4.36 -18.63
C CYS A 196 10.08 4.35 -19.96
N VAL A 197 8.76 4.55 -19.89
CA VAL A 197 7.86 4.66 -21.05
C VAL A 197 7.18 6.03 -21.07
N ARG A 198 6.80 6.51 -22.25
CA ARG A 198 6.05 7.77 -22.43
C ARG A 198 4.57 7.52 -22.36
#